data_607fa1b7119f2236cdbf1ce992a1226c
#
_entry.id   607fa1b7119f2236cdbf1ce992a1226c
#
_cell.length_a   1.000
_cell.length_b   1.000
_cell.length_c   1.000
_cell.angle_alpha   90.00
_cell.angle_beta   90.00
_cell.angle_gamma   90.00
#
_symmetry.space_group_name_H-M   'P 1'
#
loop_
_entity.id
_entity.type
_entity.pdbx_description
1 polymer ?
#
loop_
_entity_poly.entity_id
_entity_poly.type
_entity_poly.pdbx_seq_one_letter_code
_entity_poly.pdbx_strand_id
1 'polypeptide(L)'
;MKRILLMTACIFCLVCTSCNSQPGTTQKEVVLETTAGNIRLRLYNDTPGHRDNFIRNVEEGMYTGVTFHRVIRNFMIQTGDPCTRPESYPVKIDEKGDTIPETISAEIVWPIHANVRGAVAAARESDDTNPERASDKFQFYIVTGRTCTDDDLNRYETGRAQRDADILYAKKQEEHKDELDKLRAARDKYGISDLLEKLQDEARYEMSENPPITYPNDLRRRYKVNGGAPWLDNEYTVFGEVVEGMKTVETIQKVKTDGADKPLTEIRIVKAYVVE
;
A
#
# COMPACT_ATOMS: atom_id res chain seq x y z
N MET A 1 -7.37 -37.13 -74.06
CA MET A 1 -7.75 -37.26 -72.60
C MET A 1 -6.50 -36.96 -71.82
N LYS A 2 -6.33 -35.72 -71.35
CA LYS A 2 -5.21 -35.29 -70.50
C LYS A 2 -5.78 -35.02 -69.09
N ARG A 3 -5.37 -35.80 -68.11
CA ARG A 3 -5.75 -35.63 -66.70
C ARG A 3 -4.86 -34.54 -66.10
N ILE A 4 -5.46 -33.44 -65.65
CA ILE A 4 -4.80 -32.38 -64.91
C ILE A 4 -4.86 -32.80 -63.42
N LEU A 5 -3.70 -32.97 -62.82
CA LEU A 5 -3.51 -33.24 -61.41
C LEU A 5 -3.43 -31.91 -60.67
N LEU A 6 -4.42 -31.58 -59.85
CA LEU A 6 -4.44 -30.40 -59.02
C LEU A 6 -3.67 -30.72 -57.72
N MET A 7 -2.49 -30.15 -57.55
CA MET A 7 -1.75 -30.16 -56.28
C MET A 7 -2.27 -29.03 -55.37
N THR A 8 -2.98 -29.39 -54.34
CA THR A 8 -3.37 -28.47 -53.27
C THR A 8 -2.20 -28.28 -52.30
N ALA A 9 -1.54 -27.13 -52.36
CA ALA A 9 -0.51 -26.76 -51.41
C ALA A 9 -1.18 -26.24 -50.14
N CYS A 10 -1.14 -27.02 -49.05
CA CYS A 10 -1.48 -26.54 -47.71
C CYS A 10 -0.37 -25.60 -47.20
N ILE A 11 -0.63 -24.31 -47.25
CA ILE A 11 0.20 -23.32 -46.57
C ILE A 11 -0.14 -23.40 -45.07
N PHE A 12 0.74 -24.04 -44.33
CA PHE A 12 0.71 -24.06 -42.86
C PHE A 12 1.23 -22.69 -42.38
N CYS A 13 0.31 -21.76 -42.10
CA CYS A 13 0.66 -20.50 -41.44
C CYS A 13 1.07 -20.80 -40.01
N LEU A 14 2.37 -20.90 -39.76
CA LEU A 14 2.94 -20.77 -38.43
C LEU A 14 2.67 -19.34 -37.93
N VAL A 15 1.62 -19.17 -37.17
CA VAL A 15 1.45 -17.98 -36.35
C VAL A 15 2.47 -18.07 -35.23
N CYS A 16 3.66 -17.52 -35.49
CA CYS A 16 4.59 -17.17 -34.42
C CYS A 16 3.90 -16.06 -33.60
N THR A 17 3.25 -16.42 -32.50
CA THR A 17 2.95 -15.49 -31.43
C THR A 17 4.28 -15.00 -30.90
N SER A 18 4.81 -13.93 -31.50
CA SER A 18 5.84 -13.12 -30.88
C SER A 18 5.27 -12.58 -29.60
N CYS A 19 5.59 -13.21 -28.48
CA CYS A 19 5.57 -12.55 -27.19
C CYS A 19 6.48 -11.32 -27.34
N ASN A 20 5.86 -10.18 -27.60
CA ASN A 20 6.52 -8.89 -27.60
C ASN A 20 6.77 -8.53 -26.13
N SER A 21 7.70 -9.25 -25.49
CA SER A 21 8.32 -8.77 -24.27
C SER A 21 9.11 -7.53 -24.70
N GLN A 22 8.51 -6.37 -24.51
CA GLN A 22 9.28 -5.13 -24.40
C GLN A 22 10.52 -5.48 -23.54
N PRO A 23 11.72 -4.95 -23.83
CA PRO A 23 12.85 -5.11 -22.91
C PRO A 23 12.46 -4.43 -21.60
N GLY A 24 11.77 -5.18 -20.75
CA GLY A 24 11.40 -4.75 -19.42
C GLY A 24 12.71 -4.57 -18.68
N THR A 25 12.95 -3.37 -18.23
CA THR A 25 14.01 -3.11 -17.26
C THR A 25 13.84 -4.14 -16.14
N THR A 26 14.86 -4.97 -15.94
CA THR A 26 14.88 -5.97 -14.87
C THR A 26 14.51 -5.26 -13.56
N GLN A 27 13.55 -5.78 -12.83
CA GLN A 27 13.19 -5.18 -11.56
C GLN A 27 14.38 -5.21 -10.62
N LYS A 28 14.64 -4.10 -9.94
CA LYS A 28 15.74 -3.99 -8.99
C LYS A 28 15.43 -4.81 -7.74
N GLU A 29 16.45 -5.44 -7.20
CA GLU A 29 16.37 -6.18 -5.96
C GLU A 29 17.32 -5.60 -4.91
N VAL A 30 16.90 -5.66 -3.65
CA VAL A 30 17.66 -5.17 -2.50
C VAL A 30 17.71 -6.26 -1.45
N VAL A 31 18.87 -6.44 -0.84
CA VAL A 31 19.03 -7.33 0.32
C VAL A 31 19.16 -6.48 1.57
N LEU A 32 18.33 -6.82 2.58
CA LEU A 32 18.45 -6.34 3.94
C LEU A 32 19.06 -7.45 4.80
N GLU A 33 20.31 -7.28 5.21
CA GLU A 33 20.94 -8.15 6.22
C GLU A 33 20.50 -7.67 7.59
N THR A 34 19.82 -8.51 8.35
CA THR A 34 19.31 -8.15 9.67
C THR A 34 19.93 -9.03 10.75
N THR A 35 19.83 -8.61 12.01
CA THR A 35 20.23 -9.45 13.16
C THR A 35 19.40 -10.73 13.31
N ALA A 36 18.26 -10.84 12.58
CA ALA A 36 17.40 -12.02 12.55
C ALA A 36 17.58 -12.90 11.29
N GLY A 37 18.40 -12.45 10.34
CA GLY A 37 18.63 -13.09 9.04
C GLY A 37 18.40 -12.14 7.87
N ASN A 38 18.54 -12.64 6.65
CA ASN A 38 18.44 -11.83 5.44
C ASN A 38 17.01 -11.80 4.89
N ILE A 39 16.65 -10.66 4.29
CA ILE A 39 15.41 -10.45 3.56
C ILE A 39 15.77 -9.85 2.20
N ARG A 40 15.31 -10.47 1.11
CA ARG A 40 15.51 -9.98 -0.25
C ARG A 40 14.19 -9.44 -0.79
N LEU A 41 14.23 -8.20 -1.20
CA LEU A 41 13.11 -7.44 -1.72
C LEU A 41 13.26 -7.27 -3.23
N ARG A 42 12.15 -7.37 -3.97
CA ARG A 42 12.04 -6.95 -5.36
C ARG A 42 11.21 -5.68 -5.42
N LEU A 43 11.70 -4.66 -6.12
CA LEU A 43 11.05 -3.35 -6.24
C LEU A 43 10.30 -3.25 -7.56
N TYR A 44 9.10 -2.67 -7.54
CA TYR A 44 8.25 -2.55 -8.71
C TYR A 44 8.66 -1.38 -9.60
N ASN A 45 8.56 -1.55 -10.91
CA ASN A 45 8.95 -0.53 -11.89
C ASN A 45 7.86 0.51 -12.14
N ASP A 46 6.62 0.20 -11.82
CA ASP A 46 5.45 1.06 -11.96
C ASP A 46 5.15 1.94 -10.72
N THR A 47 6.03 1.86 -9.72
CA THR A 47 6.14 2.82 -8.61
C THR A 47 7.53 3.46 -8.57
N PRO A 48 7.94 4.19 -9.64
CA PRO A 48 9.32 4.62 -9.84
C PRO A 48 9.81 5.59 -8.77
N GLY A 49 8.94 6.48 -8.26
CA GLY A 49 9.31 7.42 -7.20
C GLY A 49 9.71 6.71 -5.92
N HIS A 50 8.94 5.70 -5.49
CA HIS A 50 9.25 4.89 -4.31
C HIS A 50 10.44 3.99 -4.53
N ARG A 51 10.51 3.31 -5.69
CA ARG A 51 11.65 2.47 -6.07
C ARG A 51 12.96 3.23 -6.01
N ASP A 52 13.04 4.37 -6.71
CA ASP A 52 14.28 5.13 -6.86
C ASP A 52 14.68 5.82 -5.55
N ASN A 53 13.68 6.28 -4.76
CA ASN A 53 13.91 6.78 -3.41
C ASN A 53 14.46 5.69 -2.48
N PHE A 54 13.88 4.47 -2.53
CA PHE A 54 14.33 3.37 -1.70
C PHE A 54 15.77 2.95 -2.05
N ILE A 55 16.09 2.84 -3.34
CA ILE A 55 17.44 2.55 -3.84
C ILE A 55 18.44 3.61 -3.34
N ARG A 56 18.14 4.89 -3.49
CA ARG A 56 18.98 5.98 -3.00
C ARG A 56 19.23 5.88 -1.49
N ASN A 57 18.19 5.65 -0.70
CA ASN A 57 18.33 5.48 0.75
C ASN A 57 19.23 4.27 1.11
N VAL A 58 19.18 3.18 0.31
CA VAL A 58 20.05 2.01 0.46
C VAL A 58 21.49 2.38 0.15
N GLU A 59 21.74 3.06 -0.98
CA GLU A 59 23.08 3.46 -1.45
C GLU A 59 23.73 4.49 -0.52
N GLU A 60 22.94 5.40 0.06
CA GLU A 60 23.39 6.38 1.06
C GLU A 60 23.58 5.75 2.46
N GLY A 61 23.30 4.45 2.61
CA GLY A 61 23.45 3.73 3.89
C GLY A 61 22.45 4.14 4.96
N MET A 62 21.35 4.80 4.56
CA MET A 62 20.34 5.29 5.48
C MET A 62 19.75 4.17 6.36
N TYR A 63 19.54 2.98 5.78
CA TYR A 63 18.94 1.84 6.50
C TYR A 63 19.90 1.09 7.41
N THR A 64 21.21 1.37 7.36
CA THR A 64 22.19 0.71 8.23
C THR A 64 21.99 1.16 9.68
N GLY A 65 21.77 0.21 10.57
CA GLY A 65 21.57 0.45 12.01
C GLY A 65 20.13 0.78 12.42
N VAL A 66 19.18 1.02 11.48
CA VAL A 66 17.78 1.23 11.85
C VAL A 66 17.15 -0.04 12.40
N THR A 67 16.19 0.12 13.29
CA THR A 67 15.49 -1.00 13.93
C THR A 67 14.13 -1.27 13.32
N PHE A 68 13.63 -2.48 13.50
CA PHE A 68 12.21 -2.76 13.39
C PHE A 68 11.53 -2.20 14.65
N HIS A 69 11.06 -0.97 14.57
CA HIS A 69 10.56 -0.22 15.73
C HIS A 69 9.10 -0.49 16.08
N ARG A 70 8.33 -1.10 15.15
CA ARG A 70 6.93 -1.50 15.37
C ARG A 70 6.67 -2.85 14.73
N VAL A 71 6.18 -3.80 15.51
CA VAL A 71 5.91 -5.17 15.09
C VAL A 71 4.57 -5.61 15.63
N ILE A 72 3.63 -5.89 14.71
CA ILE A 72 2.32 -6.41 15.06
C ILE A 72 2.16 -7.78 14.40
N ARG A 73 2.05 -8.82 15.23
CA ARG A 73 1.89 -10.19 14.77
C ARG A 73 0.64 -10.34 13.91
N ASN A 74 0.75 -11.05 12.78
CA ASN A 74 -0.32 -11.26 11.79
C ASN A 74 -0.84 -9.96 11.16
N PHE A 75 0.00 -8.93 11.11
CA PHE A 75 -0.30 -7.69 10.44
C PHE A 75 0.92 -7.19 9.64
N MET A 76 1.95 -6.65 10.30
CA MET A 76 3.14 -6.12 9.61
C MET A 76 4.35 -6.02 10.55
N ILE A 77 5.53 -5.86 9.97
CA ILE A 77 6.75 -5.41 10.64
C ILE A 77 7.20 -4.11 9.97
N GLN A 78 7.40 -3.05 10.76
CA GLN A 78 7.74 -1.71 10.27
C GLN A 78 9.15 -1.31 10.71
N THR A 79 9.86 -0.65 9.80
CA THR A 79 11.24 -0.19 9.96
C THR A 79 11.49 1.06 9.13
N GLY A 80 12.74 1.52 9.05
CA GLY A 80 13.15 2.64 8.22
C GLY A 80 13.18 3.98 8.92
N ASP A 81 12.77 4.08 10.18
CA ASP A 81 12.82 5.32 10.95
C ASP A 81 14.28 5.73 11.25
N PRO A 82 14.78 6.85 10.72
CA PRO A 82 16.14 7.34 10.94
C PRO A 82 16.47 7.59 12.41
N CYS A 83 15.45 7.95 13.22
CA CYS A 83 15.63 8.23 14.65
C CYS A 83 15.96 6.98 15.47
N THR A 84 15.82 5.79 14.90
CA THR A 84 16.15 4.53 15.57
C THR A 84 17.60 4.09 15.39
N ARG A 85 18.40 4.84 14.63
CA ARG A 85 19.83 4.55 14.43
C ARG A 85 20.63 4.84 15.70
N PRO A 86 21.75 4.10 15.94
CA PRO A 86 22.67 4.42 17.03
C PRO A 86 23.34 5.79 16.86
N GLU A 87 23.62 6.17 15.61
CA GLU A 87 24.17 7.47 15.25
C GLU A 87 23.04 8.35 14.72
N SER A 88 22.98 9.60 15.20
CA SER A 88 21.94 10.54 14.79
C SER A 88 21.98 10.77 13.29
N TYR A 89 20.86 10.53 12.63
CA TYR A 89 20.64 10.96 11.25
C TYR A 89 20.11 12.40 11.27
N PRO A 90 20.61 13.28 10.42
CA PRO A 90 20.10 14.64 10.35
C PRO A 90 18.65 14.64 9.87
N VAL A 91 17.72 14.80 10.78
CA VAL A 91 16.30 15.01 10.51
C VAL A 91 16.00 16.49 10.53
N LYS A 92 15.04 16.93 9.70
CA LYS A 92 14.52 18.28 9.78
C LYS A 92 13.66 18.42 11.03
N ILE A 93 13.85 19.51 11.77
CA ILE A 93 13.14 19.80 13.01
C ILE A 93 12.37 21.11 12.83
N ASP A 94 11.16 21.19 13.32
CA ASP A 94 10.36 22.40 13.34
C ASP A 94 10.75 23.34 14.52
N GLU A 95 10.08 24.48 14.62
CA GLU A 95 10.33 25.47 15.68
C GLU A 95 9.99 24.95 17.09
N LYS A 96 9.22 23.88 17.21
CA LYS A 96 8.85 23.22 18.47
C LYS A 96 9.80 22.09 18.87
N GLY A 97 10.73 21.73 17.97
CA GLY A 97 11.66 20.61 18.17
C GLY A 97 11.10 19.25 17.68
N ASP A 98 9.96 19.25 16.99
CA ASP A 98 9.37 18.05 16.42
C ASP A 98 9.97 17.74 15.04
N THR A 99 10.13 16.46 14.72
CA THR A 99 10.64 16.03 13.41
C THR A 99 9.63 16.39 12.32
N ILE A 100 10.09 17.13 11.30
CA ILE A 100 9.28 17.41 10.10
C ILE A 100 9.35 16.16 9.20
N PRO A 101 8.22 15.50 8.92
CA PRO A 101 8.20 14.35 8.01
C PRO A 101 8.68 14.74 6.61
N GLU A 102 9.62 13.99 6.06
CA GLU A 102 9.94 14.07 4.63
C GLU A 102 9.07 13.07 3.89
N THR A 103 8.34 13.56 2.88
CA THR A 103 7.36 12.76 2.16
C THR A 103 7.66 12.67 0.66
N ILE A 104 7.09 11.66 0.02
CA ILE A 104 7.02 11.47 -1.42
C ILE A 104 5.57 11.24 -1.83
N SER A 105 5.20 11.71 -3.03
CA SER A 105 3.83 11.55 -3.54
C SER A 105 3.43 10.09 -3.63
N ALA A 106 2.19 9.79 -3.29
CA ALA A 106 1.66 8.43 -3.38
C ALA A 106 1.69 7.88 -4.82
N GLU A 107 2.02 6.59 -4.95
CA GLU A 107 1.98 5.83 -6.22
C GLU A 107 1.15 4.55 -6.00
N ILE A 108 -0.14 4.73 -5.75
CA ILE A 108 -1.05 3.61 -5.44
C ILE A 108 -1.52 2.97 -6.74
N VAL A 109 -1.10 1.74 -6.99
CA VAL A 109 -1.40 0.97 -8.23
C VAL A 109 -2.39 -0.17 -7.92
N TRP A 110 -3.59 0.20 -7.52
CA TRP A 110 -4.67 -0.74 -7.24
C TRP A 110 -5.34 -1.23 -8.54
N PRO A 111 -5.76 -2.50 -8.65
CA PRO A 111 -5.59 -3.64 -7.72
C PRO A 111 -4.32 -4.47 -7.99
N ILE A 112 -3.39 -4.00 -8.81
CA ILE A 112 -2.19 -4.74 -9.23
C ILE A 112 -1.29 -5.00 -8.02
N HIS A 113 -1.00 -3.95 -7.26
CA HIS A 113 -0.21 -4.01 -6.04
C HIS A 113 -1.10 -3.88 -4.82
N ALA A 114 -1.24 -4.99 -4.09
CA ALA A 114 -2.09 -5.11 -2.93
C ALA A 114 -1.27 -5.56 -1.71
N ASN A 115 -1.78 -5.28 -0.51
CA ASN A 115 -1.13 -5.61 0.76
C ASN A 115 -1.24 -7.11 1.10
N VAL A 116 -0.92 -7.97 0.14
CA VAL A 116 -0.80 -9.41 0.39
C VAL A 116 0.43 -9.69 1.25
N ARG A 117 0.46 -10.86 1.89
CA ARG A 117 1.61 -11.28 2.69
C ARG A 117 2.90 -11.22 1.88
N GLY A 118 3.94 -10.58 2.44
CA GLY A 118 5.21 -10.31 1.78
C GLY A 118 5.26 -9.01 0.98
N ALA A 119 4.15 -8.29 0.81
CA ALA A 119 4.15 -6.97 0.21
C ALA A 119 5.00 -5.99 1.03
N VAL A 120 5.73 -5.11 0.34
CA VAL A 120 6.53 -4.03 0.91
C VAL A 120 5.85 -2.71 0.55
N ALA A 121 5.43 -1.97 1.57
CA ALA A 121 4.70 -0.73 1.38
C ALA A 121 5.26 0.41 2.24
N ALA A 122 5.13 1.63 1.74
CA ALA A 122 5.56 2.82 2.45
C ALA A 122 4.61 3.17 3.60
N ALA A 123 5.15 3.57 4.74
CA ALA A 123 4.36 4.14 5.82
C ALA A 123 3.87 5.55 5.44
N ARG A 124 2.85 6.04 6.13
CA ARG A 124 2.33 7.40 5.98
C ARG A 124 1.53 7.85 7.20
N GLU A 125 1.35 9.14 7.34
CA GLU A 125 0.43 9.72 8.31
C GLU A 125 -1.04 9.45 7.92
N SER A 126 -1.95 9.63 8.88
CA SER A 126 -3.39 9.44 8.69
C SER A 126 -3.99 10.44 7.69
N ASP A 127 -5.15 10.12 7.10
CA ASP A 127 -5.85 11.00 6.15
C ASP A 127 -6.23 12.35 6.75
N ASP A 128 -6.40 12.46 8.08
CA ASP A 128 -6.72 13.72 8.77
C ASP A 128 -5.59 14.75 8.66
N THR A 129 -4.34 14.29 8.64
CA THR A 129 -3.14 15.15 8.55
C THR A 129 -2.47 15.07 7.18
N ASN A 130 -2.80 14.07 6.38
CA ASN A 130 -2.19 13.77 5.09
C ASN A 130 -3.25 13.27 4.08
N PRO A 131 -4.19 14.13 3.67
CA PRO A 131 -5.28 13.74 2.76
C PRO A 131 -4.80 13.31 1.38
N GLU A 132 -3.61 13.73 0.95
CA GLU A 132 -2.98 13.34 -0.31
C GLU A 132 -2.31 11.97 -0.24
N ARG A 133 -2.30 11.34 0.94
CA ARG A 133 -1.69 10.03 1.20
C ARG A 133 -0.22 9.95 0.82
N ALA A 134 0.50 11.07 0.90
CA ALA A 134 1.93 11.12 0.66
C ALA A 134 2.65 10.15 1.61
N SER A 135 3.60 9.40 1.06
CA SER A 135 4.33 8.38 1.82
C SER A 135 5.50 9.00 2.58
N ASP A 136 5.82 8.44 3.75
CA ASP A 136 7.08 8.72 4.44
C ASP A 136 8.26 8.32 3.52
N LYS A 137 9.27 9.18 3.46
CA LYS A 137 10.44 9.00 2.58
C LYS A 137 11.32 7.84 2.98
N PHE A 138 11.29 7.43 4.25
CA PHE A 138 12.19 6.45 4.84
C PHE A 138 11.47 5.21 5.35
N GLN A 139 10.35 5.39 6.05
CA GLN A 139 9.67 4.31 6.74
C GLN A 139 8.85 3.43 5.82
N PHE A 140 9.00 2.12 6.00
CA PHE A 140 8.26 1.11 5.26
C PHE A 140 7.88 -0.07 6.16
N TYR A 141 6.95 -0.86 5.70
CA TYR A 141 6.55 -2.09 6.38
C TYR A 141 6.49 -3.28 5.42
N ILE A 142 6.65 -4.47 6.00
CA ILE A 142 6.46 -5.75 5.31
C ILE A 142 5.23 -6.42 5.89
N VAL A 143 4.30 -6.77 5.03
CA VAL A 143 3.02 -7.38 5.43
C VAL A 143 3.21 -8.83 5.88
N THR A 144 2.68 -9.16 7.07
CA THR A 144 2.70 -10.51 7.65
C THR A 144 1.30 -11.05 7.94
N GLY A 145 0.25 -10.41 7.41
CA GLY A 145 -1.15 -10.65 7.70
C GLY A 145 -1.59 -12.11 7.55
N ARG A 146 -2.63 -12.48 8.32
CA ARG A 146 -3.24 -13.83 8.27
C ARG A 146 -4.03 -14.05 6.98
N THR A 147 -4.36 -15.31 6.69
CA THR A 147 -5.31 -15.66 5.64
C THR A 147 -6.69 -15.10 5.94
N CYS A 148 -7.41 -14.70 4.90
CA CYS A 148 -8.76 -14.16 4.97
C CYS A 148 -9.76 -15.15 4.38
N THR A 149 -10.98 -15.14 4.88
CA THR A 149 -12.13 -15.79 4.26
C THR A 149 -12.82 -14.86 3.27
N ASP A 150 -13.74 -15.37 2.46
CA ASP A 150 -14.58 -14.51 1.62
C ASP A 150 -15.43 -13.57 2.47
N ASP A 151 -15.90 -14.02 3.64
CA ASP A 151 -16.65 -13.16 4.57
C ASP A 151 -15.78 -12.06 5.17
N ASP A 152 -14.49 -12.32 5.44
CA ASP A 152 -13.55 -11.28 5.86
C ASP A 152 -13.42 -10.21 4.76
N LEU A 153 -13.20 -10.62 3.51
CA LEU A 153 -13.05 -9.72 2.37
C LEU A 153 -14.34 -8.92 2.10
N ASN A 154 -15.50 -9.57 2.15
CA ASN A 154 -16.79 -8.90 2.01
C ASN A 154 -17.01 -7.82 3.10
N ARG A 155 -16.60 -8.12 4.35
CA ARG A 155 -16.67 -7.12 5.43
C ARG A 155 -15.74 -5.92 5.18
N TYR A 156 -14.55 -6.14 4.63
CA TYR A 156 -13.64 -5.04 4.28
C TYR A 156 -14.21 -4.19 3.13
N GLU A 157 -14.78 -4.81 2.08
CA GLU A 157 -15.46 -4.09 0.99
C GLU A 157 -16.61 -3.25 1.53
N THR A 158 -17.51 -3.86 2.32
CA THR A 158 -18.67 -3.17 2.89
C THR A 158 -18.26 -2.06 3.85
N GLY A 159 -17.31 -2.33 4.75
CA GLY A 159 -16.83 -1.34 5.71
C GLY A 159 -16.14 -0.15 5.02
N ARG A 160 -15.41 -0.39 3.94
CA ARG A 160 -14.82 0.69 3.13
C ARG A 160 -15.89 1.51 2.43
N ALA A 161 -16.83 0.84 1.76
CA ALA A 161 -17.93 1.52 1.09
C ALA A 161 -18.71 2.44 2.03
N GLN A 162 -18.98 1.96 3.26
CA GLN A 162 -19.65 2.78 4.28
C GLN A 162 -18.79 3.98 4.69
N ARG A 163 -17.50 3.77 4.98
CA ARG A 163 -16.58 4.85 5.34
C ARG A 163 -16.47 5.91 4.24
N ASP A 164 -16.32 5.48 2.97
CA ASP A 164 -16.21 6.38 1.84
C ASP A 164 -17.50 7.19 1.65
N ALA A 165 -18.67 6.58 1.87
CA ALA A 165 -19.97 7.25 1.87
C ALA A 165 -20.08 8.28 3.02
N ASP A 166 -19.64 7.92 4.22
CA ASP A 166 -19.68 8.81 5.38
C ASP A 166 -18.76 10.04 5.18
N ILE A 167 -17.56 9.82 4.65
CA ILE A 167 -16.60 10.90 4.32
C ILE A 167 -17.20 11.83 3.26
N LEU A 168 -17.76 11.28 2.19
CA LEU A 168 -18.37 12.07 1.12
C LEU A 168 -19.57 12.89 1.63
N TYR A 169 -20.43 12.28 2.46
CA TYR A 169 -21.56 12.97 3.07
C TYR A 169 -21.10 14.10 4.01
N ALA A 170 -20.09 13.85 4.84
CA ALA A 170 -19.50 14.88 5.70
C ALA A 170 -18.90 16.05 4.90
N LYS A 171 -18.21 15.75 3.79
CA LYS A 171 -17.68 16.75 2.86
C LYS A 171 -18.81 17.63 2.30
N LYS A 172 -19.90 17.03 1.82
CA LYS A 172 -21.05 17.79 1.31
C LYS A 172 -21.71 18.66 2.38
N GLN A 173 -21.76 18.19 3.62
CA GLN A 173 -22.26 19.02 4.74
C GLN A 173 -21.36 20.24 5.00
N GLU A 174 -20.03 20.07 4.91
CA GLU A 174 -19.10 21.18 5.10
C GLU A 174 -19.19 22.18 3.92
N GLU A 175 -19.35 21.72 2.69
CA GLU A 175 -19.60 22.56 1.51
C GLU A 175 -20.86 23.40 1.63
N HIS A 176 -21.89 22.90 2.34
CA HIS A 176 -23.17 23.57 2.60
C HIS A 176 -23.30 24.12 4.03
N LYS A 177 -22.21 24.27 4.75
CA LYS A 177 -22.19 24.70 6.14
C LYS A 177 -22.93 26.00 6.40
N ASP A 178 -22.69 27.03 5.58
CA ASP A 178 -23.33 28.34 5.73
C ASP A 178 -24.86 28.27 5.61
N GLU A 179 -25.38 27.39 4.75
CA GLU A 179 -26.82 27.15 4.56
C GLU A 179 -27.39 26.41 5.77
N LEU A 180 -26.71 25.36 6.21
CA LEU A 180 -27.09 24.63 7.42
C LEU A 180 -27.11 25.53 8.67
N ASP A 181 -26.15 26.43 8.81
CA ASP A 181 -26.05 27.32 9.95
C ASP A 181 -27.17 28.39 9.94
N LYS A 182 -27.57 28.90 8.76
CA LYS A 182 -28.73 29.78 8.60
C LYS A 182 -30.02 29.08 9.01
N LEU A 183 -30.23 27.86 8.57
CA LEU A 183 -31.43 27.07 8.95
C LEU A 183 -31.44 26.73 10.44
N ARG A 184 -30.27 26.40 11.03
CA ARG A 184 -30.11 26.18 12.47
C ARG A 184 -30.43 27.45 13.27
N ALA A 185 -29.93 28.62 12.84
CA ALA A 185 -30.22 29.91 13.49
C ALA A 185 -31.71 30.28 13.41
N ALA A 186 -32.36 29.98 12.28
CA ALA A 186 -33.80 30.13 12.09
C ALA A 186 -34.63 29.08 12.83
N ARG A 187 -34.04 28.06 13.41
CA ARG A 187 -34.69 26.88 14.02
C ARG A 187 -35.64 26.15 13.06
N ASP A 188 -35.32 26.21 11.77
CA ASP A 188 -36.10 25.54 10.72
C ASP A 188 -35.69 24.05 10.63
N LYS A 189 -36.41 23.23 11.42
CA LYS A 189 -36.14 21.77 11.47
C LYS A 189 -36.46 21.08 10.15
N TYR A 190 -37.48 21.54 9.43
CA TYR A 190 -37.88 20.94 8.16
C TYR A 190 -36.82 21.27 7.09
N GLY A 191 -36.41 22.52 6.95
CA GLY A 191 -35.34 22.92 6.02
C GLY A 191 -34.03 22.20 6.29
N ILE A 192 -33.65 21.98 7.57
CA ILE A 192 -32.48 21.18 7.93
C ILE A 192 -32.65 19.75 7.44
N SER A 193 -33.80 19.12 7.69
CA SER A 193 -34.05 17.72 7.28
C SER A 193 -33.98 17.55 5.77
N ASP A 194 -34.64 18.44 5.02
CA ASP A 194 -34.70 18.42 3.56
C ASP A 194 -33.31 18.62 2.95
N LEU A 195 -32.51 19.55 3.50
CA LEU A 195 -31.14 19.77 3.02
C LEU A 195 -30.25 18.56 3.30
N LEU A 196 -30.29 17.99 4.50
CA LEU A 196 -29.50 16.80 4.84
C LEU A 196 -29.88 15.58 3.98
N GLU A 197 -31.16 15.37 3.68
CA GLU A 197 -31.62 14.31 2.79
C GLU A 197 -31.10 14.53 1.37
N LYS A 198 -31.20 15.76 0.84
CA LYS A 198 -30.64 16.14 -0.46
C LYS A 198 -29.14 15.86 -0.52
N LEU A 199 -28.35 16.28 0.47
CA LEU A 199 -26.90 16.04 0.51
C LEU A 199 -26.55 14.55 0.60
N GLN A 200 -27.38 13.77 1.29
CA GLN A 200 -27.23 12.32 1.34
C GLN A 200 -27.50 11.66 -0.02
N ASP A 201 -28.51 12.13 -0.75
CA ASP A 201 -28.81 11.63 -2.10
C ASP A 201 -27.72 12.02 -3.10
N GLU A 202 -27.18 13.25 -3.01
CA GLU A 202 -26.04 13.68 -3.81
C GLU A 202 -24.79 12.82 -3.53
N ALA A 203 -24.51 12.50 -2.27
CA ALA A 203 -23.43 11.62 -1.89
C ALA A 203 -23.64 10.19 -2.46
N ARG A 204 -24.85 9.64 -2.38
CA ARG A 204 -25.19 8.33 -2.98
C ARG A 204 -25.01 8.32 -4.49
N TYR A 205 -25.43 9.41 -5.16
CA TYR A 205 -25.27 9.53 -6.61
C TYR A 205 -23.77 9.54 -7.00
N GLU A 206 -22.96 10.36 -6.33
CA GLU A 206 -21.51 10.44 -6.57
C GLU A 206 -20.80 9.10 -6.30
N MET A 207 -21.23 8.36 -5.27
CA MET A 207 -20.75 6.99 -5.01
C MET A 207 -21.16 6.00 -6.11
N SER A 208 -22.31 6.20 -6.76
CA SER A 208 -22.72 5.33 -7.88
C SER A 208 -21.89 5.54 -9.14
N GLU A 209 -21.42 6.77 -9.37
CA GLU A 209 -20.51 7.09 -10.48
C GLU A 209 -19.06 6.63 -10.21
N ASN A 210 -18.69 6.60 -8.92
CA ASN A 210 -17.35 6.19 -8.44
C ASN A 210 -17.50 5.06 -7.41
N PRO A 211 -17.83 3.83 -7.87
CA PRO A 211 -18.14 2.75 -6.95
C PRO A 211 -16.92 2.39 -6.07
N PRO A 212 -17.17 1.97 -4.82
CA PRO A 212 -16.11 1.51 -3.92
C PRO A 212 -15.30 0.37 -4.54
N ILE A 213 -14.06 0.23 -4.09
CA ILE A 213 -13.22 -0.87 -4.54
C ILE A 213 -13.83 -2.22 -4.18
N THR A 214 -13.68 -3.18 -5.09
CA THR A 214 -14.00 -4.58 -4.85
C THR A 214 -12.77 -5.44 -5.14
N TYR A 215 -12.64 -6.55 -4.41
CA TYR A 215 -11.50 -7.47 -4.62
C TYR A 215 -11.74 -8.36 -5.85
N PRO A 216 -10.89 -8.28 -6.91
CA PRO A 216 -10.93 -9.22 -8.01
C PRO A 216 -10.72 -10.66 -7.55
N ASN A 217 -11.28 -11.63 -8.25
CA ASN A 217 -11.26 -13.04 -7.84
C ASN A 217 -9.85 -13.62 -7.66
N ASP A 218 -8.87 -13.21 -8.45
CA ASP A 218 -7.48 -13.61 -8.31
C ASP A 218 -6.86 -13.05 -7.03
N LEU A 219 -7.16 -11.80 -6.70
CA LEU A 219 -6.71 -11.16 -5.46
C LEU A 219 -7.38 -11.79 -4.23
N ARG A 220 -8.70 -12.08 -4.29
CA ARG A 220 -9.39 -12.85 -3.24
C ARG A 220 -8.69 -14.19 -2.98
N ARG A 221 -8.33 -14.91 -4.05
CA ARG A 221 -7.59 -16.16 -3.94
C ARG A 221 -6.22 -15.97 -3.27
N ARG A 222 -5.49 -14.90 -3.62
CA ARG A 222 -4.19 -14.59 -2.99
C ARG A 222 -4.35 -14.35 -1.49
N TYR A 223 -5.33 -13.58 -1.05
CA TYR A 223 -5.61 -13.36 0.37
C TYR A 223 -6.03 -14.63 1.11
N LYS A 224 -6.82 -15.50 0.47
CA LYS A 224 -7.25 -16.77 1.07
C LYS A 224 -6.10 -17.77 1.23
N VAL A 225 -5.14 -17.77 0.32
CA VAL A 225 -4.00 -18.72 0.33
C VAL A 225 -2.82 -18.16 1.11
N ASN A 226 -2.43 -16.92 0.85
CA ASN A 226 -1.20 -16.34 1.38
C ASN A 226 -1.44 -15.46 2.62
N GLY A 227 -2.62 -14.89 2.74
CA GLY A 227 -2.93 -13.88 3.75
C GLY A 227 -2.53 -12.48 3.33
N GLY A 228 -2.67 -11.54 4.25
CA GLY A 228 -2.33 -10.14 4.04
C GLY A 228 -3.11 -9.18 4.93
N ALA A 229 -3.11 -7.92 4.55
CA ALA A 229 -3.77 -6.81 5.24
C ALA A 229 -4.71 -6.06 4.28
N PRO A 230 -5.83 -6.68 3.82
CA PRO A 230 -6.71 -6.11 2.80
C PRO A 230 -7.32 -4.76 3.17
N TRP A 231 -7.41 -4.43 4.46
CA TRP A 231 -7.89 -3.13 4.93
C TRP A 231 -6.97 -1.96 4.59
N LEU A 232 -5.71 -2.24 4.18
CA LEU A 232 -4.73 -1.23 3.74
C LEU A 232 -4.75 -1.00 2.22
N ASP A 233 -5.49 -1.80 1.46
CA ASP A 233 -5.49 -1.74 0.01
C ASP A 233 -6.08 -0.41 -0.50
N ASN A 234 -5.50 0.10 -1.58
CA ASN A 234 -5.82 1.42 -2.14
C ASN A 234 -5.64 2.60 -1.15
N GLU A 235 -4.88 2.38 -0.05
CA GLU A 235 -4.60 3.39 0.97
C GLU A 235 -3.11 3.70 1.09
N TYR A 236 -2.26 2.75 0.70
CA TYR A 236 -0.81 2.81 0.83
C TYR A 236 -0.12 2.45 -0.49
N THR A 237 1.02 3.06 -0.77
CA THR A 237 1.84 2.66 -1.91
C THR A 237 2.57 1.37 -1.58
N VAL A 238 2.20 0.29 -2.28
CA VAL A 238 2.94 -0.97 -2.28
C VAL A 238 3.95 -0.90 -3.42
N PHE A 239 5.24 -0.87 -3.09
CA PHE A 239 6.30 -0.61 -4.07
C PHE A 239 7.26 -1.80 -4.27
N GLY A 240 6.98 -2.93 -3.63
CA GLY A 240 7.78 -4.14 -3.76
C GLY A 240 7.21 -5.35 -3.05
N GLU A 241 7.96 -6.42 -3.08
CA GLU A 241 7.62 -7.69 -2.44
C GLU A 241 8.87 -8.39 -1.89
N VAL A 242 8.69 -9.24 -0.88
CA VAL A 242 9.72 -10.15 -0.39
C VAL A 242 9.81 -11.35 -1.33
N VAL A 243 10.96 -11.54 -1.98
CA VAL A 243 11.22 -12.69 -2.86
C VAL A 243 11.99 -13.81 -2.16
N GLU A 244 12.81 -13.46 -1.16
CA GLU A 244 13.53 -14.41 -0.31
C GLU A 244 13.54 -13.92 1.15
N GLY A 245 13.60 -14.85 2.11
CA GLY A 245 13.72 -14.48 3.53
C GLY A 245 12.39 -14.30 4.27
N MET A 246 11.25 -14.78 3.75
CA MET A 246 9.99 -14.78 4.51
C MET A 246 10.09 -15.51 5.86
N LYS A 247 11.01 -16.48 6.02
CA LYS A 247 11.30 -17.10 7.34
C LYS A 247 11.87 -16.11 8.34
N THR A 248 12.72 -15.18 7.88
CA THR A 248 13.25 -14.09 8.71
C THR A 248 12.13 -13.15 9.12
N VAL A 249 11.26 -12.73 8.17
CA VAL A 249 10.06 -11.92 8.45
C VAL A 249 9.16 -12.59 9.48
N GLU A 250 8.96 -13.92 9.35
CA GLU A 250 8.21 -14.73 10.32
C GLU A 250 8.85 -14.77 11.72
N THR A 251 10.16 -14.76 11.77
CA THR A 251 10.89 -14.72 13.05
C THR A 251 10.70 -13.35 13.71
N ILE A 252 10.83 -12.29 12.95
CA ILE A 252 10.65 -10.92 13.43
C ILE A 252 9.23 -10.68 13.95
N GLN A 253 8.19 -11.09 13.20
CA GLN A 253 6.81 -10.85 13.65
C GLN A 253 6.41 -11.59 14.94
N LYS A 254 7.21 -12.57 15.39
CA LYS A 254 6.92 -13.37 16.58
C LYS A 254 7.63 -12.89 17.84
N VAL A 255 8.46 -11.87 17.75
CA VAL A 255 9.14 -11.32 18.92
C VAL A 255 8.13 -10.73 19.90
N LYS A 256 8.51 -10.70 21.17
CA LYS A 256 7.72 -10.02 22.19
C LYS A 256 7.84 -8.51 22.03
N THR A 257 6.73 -7.81 22.17
CA THR A 257 6.63 -6.36 22.08
C THR A 257 6.12 -5.77 23.38
N ASP A 258 6.34 -4.48 23.57
CA ASP A 258 5.71 -3.69 24.63
C ASP A 258 4.28 -3.22 24.25
N GLY A 259 3.68 -2.37 25.05
CA GLY A 259 2.33 -1.83 24.82
C GLY A 259 2.21 -0.87 23.63
N ALA A 260 3.34 -0.44 23.04
CA ALA A 260 3.42 0.39 21.86
C ALA A 260 3.86 -0.41 20.60
N ASP A 261 3.73 -1.73 20.63
CA ASP A 261 4.14 -2.66 19.59
C ASP A 261 5.66 -2.65 19.29
N LYS A 262 6.49 -2.07 20.17
CA LYS A 262 7.94 -2.02 19.99
C LYS A 262 8.57 -3.34 20.49
N PRO A 263 9.44 -3.99 19.68
CA PRO A 263 10.15 -5.19 20.12
C PRO A 263 10.95 -5.00 21.41
N LEU A 264 10.78 -5.90 22.39
CA LEU A 264 11.56 -5.90 23.63
C LEU A 264 13.02 -6.30 23.39
N THR A 265 13.28 -7.10 22.36
CA THR A 265 14.63 -7.40 21.88
C THR A 265 14.82 -6.71 20.55
N GLU A 266 15.80 -5.85 20.49
CA GLU A 266 16.05 -5.02 19.32
C GLU A 266 16.48 -5.88 18.13
N ILE A 267 15.86 -5.61 16.97
CA ILE A 267 16.22 -6.20 15.69
C ILE A 267 16.60 -5.05 14.76
N ARG A 268 17.79 -5.15 14.16
CA ARG A 268 18.37 -4.10 13.31
C ARG A 268 18.64 -4.60 11.91
N ILE A 269 18.58 -3.67 10.95
CA ILE A 269 19.21 -3.82 9.65
C ILE A 269 20.71 -3.55 9.84
N VAL A 270 21.53 -4.58 9.63
CA VAL A 270 22.99 -4.48 9.76
C VAL A 270 23.59 -3.85 8.52
N LYS A 271 23.04 -4.22 7.34
CA LYS A 271 23.47 -3.72 6.03
C LYS A 271 22.30 -3.80 5.05
N ALA A 272 22.21 -2.84 4.16
CA ALA A 272 21.32 -2.90 2.99
C ALA A 272 22.15 -2.65 1.72
N TYR A 273 21.86 -3.38 0.62
CA TYR A 273 22.53 -3.17 -0.67
C TYR A 273 21.65 -3.61 -1.84
N VAL A 274 21.86 -2.95 -2.98
CA VAL A 274 21.22 -3.29 -4.25
C VAL A 274 21.91 -4.51 -4.84
N VAL A 275 21.14 -5.46 -5.36
CA VAL A 275 21.66 -6.63 -6.08
C VAL A 275 21.93 -6.22 -7.52
N GLU A 276 23.13 -6.52 -8.02
CA GLU A 276 23.54 -6.25 -9.39
C GLU A 276 22.88 -7.20 -10.42
#